data_5101b855c5981edd153beba237f57238
#
_entry.id   5101b855c5981edd153beba237f57238
#
_cell.length_a   1.000
_cell.length_b   1.000
_cell.length_c   1.000
_cell.angle_alpha   90.00
_cell.angle_beta   90.00
_cell.angle_gamma   90.00
#
_symmetry.space_group_name_H-M   'P 1'
#
loop_
_entity.id
_entity.type
_entity.pdbx_description
1 polymer ?
#
loop_
_entity_poly.entity_id
_entity_poly.type
_entity_poly.pdbx_seq_one_letter_code
_entity_poly.pdbx_strand_id
1 'polypeptide(L)'
;MEMNVRAVPIADASPEVRASYLRRVLGTTVFGLALAAVVGVASAMFIATQPWMFRGFAPMAIILGLWAIVNFVARPMVFGTAKWPGYLLGTVAQGAAMGFILLVAAALSIQTYGDPFRLIATAFGITVCTGIGLAIYASSERREFSMLRAGLAAATIPMLILMAVTFAFPNLLGGPIGLVVGLIFVVISAAGLLYQLNLVMHEFSEDMSVEASYLMTIGVLVLFWNILSFIMRLTRR
;
A
#
# COMPACT_ATOMS: atom_id res chain seq x y z
N MET A 1 2.91 33.04 -27.45
CA MET A 1 1.55 32.53 -27.18
C MET A 1 1.70 31.04 -27.03
N GLU A 2 2.14 30.60 -25.84
CA GLU A 2 2.26 29.17 -25.52
C GLU A 2 0.86 28.64 -25.35
N MET A 3 0.41 27.82 -26.31
CA MET A 3 -0.78 27.02 -26.14
C MET A 3 -0.52 26.08 -24.94
N ASN A 4 -1.16 26.38 -23.84
CA ASN A 4 -1.23 25.51 -22.67
C ASN A 4 -2.01 24.27 -23.12
N VAL A 5 -1.29 23.31 -23.72
CA VAL A 5 -1.85 22.01 -24.08
C VAL A 5 -2.20 21.33 -22.76
N ARG A 6 -3.44 21.49 -22.32
CA ARG A 6 -3.95 20.71 -21.20
C ARG A 6 -3.71 19.26 -21.53
N ALA A 7 -2.86 18.60 -20.75
CA ALA A 7 -2.61 17.19 -20.89
C ALA A 7 -3.94 16.45 -20.89
N VAL A 8 -4.22 15.70 -21.95
CA VAL A 8 -5.51 14.99 -22.12
C VAL A 8 -5.52 13.83 -21.10
N PRO A 9 -6.58 13.71 -20.28
CA PRO A 9 -6.72 12.56 -19.40
C PRO A 9 -6.70 11.25 -20.19
N ILE A 10 -6.12 10.21 -19.61
CA ILE A 10 -5.99 8.92 -20.31
C ILE A 10 -7.35 8.30 -20.67
N ALA A 11 -8.40 8.64 -19.93
CA ALA A 11 -9.77 8.21 -20.23
C ALA A 11 -10.29 8.76 -21.56
N ASP A 12 -9.79 9.92 -22.00
CA ASP A 12 -10.21 10.60 -23.22
C ASP A 12 -9.23 10.36 -24.39
N ALA A 13 -8.14 9.60 -24.15
CA ALA A 13 -7.17 9.22 -25.16
C ALA A 13 -7.69 8.09 -26.08
N SER A 14 -7.05 7.91 -27.23
CA SER A 14 -7.38 6.80 -28.15
C SER A 14 -7.19 5.45 -27.46
N PRO A 15 -7.93 4.39 -27.88
CA PRO A 15 -7.82 3.06 -27.29
C PRO A 15 -6.39 2.51 -27.31
N GLU A 16 -5.61 2.81 -28.34
CA GLU A 16 -4.23 2.36 -28.51
C GLU A 16 -3.30 3.02 -27.48
N VAL A 17 -3.41 4.34 -27.30
CA VAL A 17 -2.66 5.12 -26.31
C VAL A 17 -3.01 4.65 -24.91
N ARG A 18 -4.30 4.47 -24.63
CA ARG A 18 -4.80 3.96 -23.34
C ARG A 18 -4.25 2.56 -23.03
N ALA A 19 -4.26 1.65 -24.00
CA ALA A 19 -3.72 0.30 -23.85
C ALA A 19 -2.20 0.32 -23.58
N SER A 20 -1.46 1.15 -24.33
CA SER A 20 -0.01 1.33 -24.14
C SER A 20 0.32 1.87 -22.74
N TYR A 21 -0.39 2.90 -22.30
CA TYR A 21 -0.26 3.48 -20.97
C TYR A 21 -0.52 2.44 -19.87
N LEU A 22 -1.65 1.74 -19.93
CA LEU A 22 -2.01 0.71 -18.94
C LEU A 22 -0.97 -0.41 -18.87
N ARG A 23 -0.43 -0.83 -20.03
CA ARG A 23 0.64 -1.83 -20.07
C ARG A 23 1.91 -1.35 -19.35
N ARG A 24 2.31 -0.08 -19.54
CA ARG A 24 3.46 0.51 -18.84
C ARG A 24 3.19 0.61 -17.33
N VAL A 25 2.04 1.12 -16.94
CA VAL A 25 1.65 1.25 -15.52
C VAL A 25 1.64 -0.12 -14.85
N LEU A 26 0.97 -1.11 -15.44
CA LEU A 26 0.91 -2.46 -14.88
C LEU A 26 2.29 -3.11 -14.80
N GLY A 27 3.10 -3.03 -15.86
CA GLY A 27 4.45 -3.59 -15.88
C GLY A 27 5.34 -2.98 -14.80
N THR A 28 5.33 -1.65 -14.67
CA THR A 28 6.10 -0.95 -13.62
C THR A 28 5.55 -1.26 -12.22
N THR A 29 4.23 -1.37 -12.06
CA THR A 29 3.62 -1.76 -10.77
C THR A 29 4.05 -3.18 -10.37
N VAL A 30 3.99 -4.14 -11.29
CA VAL A 30 4.44 -5.52 -11.03
C VAL A 30 5.92 -5.55 -10.66
N PHE A 31 6.77 -4.80 -11.37
CA PHE A 31 8.17 -4.64 -11.02
C PHE A 31 8.33 -4.08 -9.59
N GLY A 32 7.60 -3.03 -9.23
CA GLY A 32 7.64 -2.45 -7.88
C GLY A 32 7.18 -3.43 -6.80
N LEU A 33 6.10 -4.17 -7.05
CA LEU A 33 5.63 -5.20 -6.12
C LEU A 33 6.65 -6.32 -5.92
N ALA A 34 7.30 -6.77 -7.00
CA ALA A 34 8.37 -7.77 -6.93
C ALA A 34 9.58 -7.23 -6.14
N LEU A 35 10.01 -6.00 -6.42
CA LEU A 35 11.08 -5.34 -5.69
C LEU A 35 10.74 -5.21 -4.20
N ALA A 36 9.54 -4.74 -3.87
CA ALA A 36 9.08 -4.61 -2.48
C ALA A 36 9.01 -5.98 -1.77
N ALA A 37 8.62 -7.04 -2.46
CA ALA A 37 8.61 -8.40 -1.91
C ALA A 37 10.02 -8.88 -1.58
N VAL A 38 10.99 -8.71 -2.50
CA VAL A 38 12.39 -9.08 -2.28
C VAL A 38 12.98 -8.29 -1.10
N VAL A 39 12.79 -6.97 -1.09
CA VAL A 39 13.26 -6.10 0.01
C VAL A 39 12.57 -6.47 1.32
N GLY A 40 11.27 -6.77 1.30
CA GLY A 40 10.49 -7.17 2.48
C GLY A 40 11.02 -8.47 3.10
N VAL A 41 11.31 -9.48 2.28
CA VAL A 41 11.92 -10.74 2.75
C VAL A 41 13.31 -10.48 3.30
N ALA A 42 14.16 -9.76 2.57
CA ALA A 42 15.52 -9.42 3.03
C ALA A 42 15.48 -8.63 4.35
N SER A 43 14.58 -7.66 4.47
CA SER A 43 14.35 -6.90 5.69
C SER A 43 13.88 -7.79 6.84
N ALA A 44 12.94 -8.70 6.60
CA ALA A 44 12.47 -9.65 7.62
C ALA A 44 13.61 -10.52 8.14
N MET A 45 14.47 -11.05 7.24
CA MET A 45 15.66 -11.82 7.62
C MET A 45 16.65 -10.99 8.44
N PHE A 46 16.91 -9.73 8.03
CA PHE A 46 17.78 -8.82 8.76
C PHE A 46 17.22 -8.49 10.15
N ILE A 47 15.93 -8.14 10.24
CA ILE A 47 15.25 -7.82 11.50
C ILE A 47 15.30 -9.02 12.46
N ALA A 48 15.18 -10.27 11.97
CA ALA A 48 15.26 -11.46 12.78
C ALA A 48 16.63 -11.61 13.49
N THR A 49 17.70 -11.05 12.94
CA THR A 49 19.04 -11.05 13.56
C THR A 49 19.24 -9.90 14.56
N GLN A 50 18.29 -8.98 14.69
CA GLN A 50 18.41 -7.75 15.47
C GLN A 50 17.32 -7.64 16.56
N PRO A 51 17.45 -8.36 17.70
CA PRO A 51 16.39 -8.40 18.72
C PRO A 51 15.99 -7.03 19.30
N TRP A 52 16.90 -6.05 19.26
CA TRP A 52 16.63 -4.70 19.75
C TRP A 52 15.54 -3.97 18.94
N MET A 53 15.37 -4.34 17.65
CA MET A 53 14.34 -3.75 16.78
C MET A 53 12.90 -4.07 17.23
N PHE A 54 12.73 -5.06 18.12
CA PHE A 54 11.42 -5.40 18.72
C PHE A 54 11.24 -4.87 20.14
N ARG A 55 12.20 -4.09 20.67
CA ARG A 55 12.15 -3.60 22.04
C ARG A 55 11.59 -2.17 22.09
N GLY A 56 10.69 -1.94 23.04
CA GLY A 56 10.13 -0.61 23.34
C GLY A 56 9.49 0.04 22.11
N PHE A 57 9.88 1.28 21.82
CA PHE A 57 9.35 2.08 20.71
C PHE A 57 10.12 1.90 19.38
N ALA A 58 11.16 1.07 19.35
CA ALA A 58 11.99 0.93 18.15
C ALA A 58 11.21 0.49 16.89
N PRO A 59 10.31 -0.52 16.94
CA PRO A 59 9.55 -0.91 15.75
C PRO A 59 8.70 0.23 15.21
N MET A 60 8.02 0.95 16.12
CA MET A 60 7.18 2.09 15.75
C MET A 60 8.00 3.21 15.12
N ALA A 61 9.13 3.57 15.71
CA ALA A 61 10.00 4.63 15.20
C ALA A 61 10.54 4.29 13.80
N ILE A 62 10.95 3.04 13.57
CA ILE A 62 11.44 2.58 12.27
C ILE A 62 10.32 2.61 11.22
N ILE A 63 9.14 2.05 11.54
CA ILE A 63 8.00 2.01 10.61
C ILE A 63 7.53 3.45 10.27
N LEU A 64 7.42 4.33 11.27
CA LEU A 64 7.07 5.73 11.05
C LEU A 64 8.12 6.48 10.24
N GLY A 65 9.41 6.22 10.49
CA GLY A 65 10.51 6.79 9.71
C GLY A 65 10.45 6.37 8.25
N LEU A 66 10.25 5.08 7.98
CA LEU A 66 10.08 4.55 6.62
C LEU A 66 8.81 5.11 5.96
N TRP A 67 7.70 5.20 6.70
CA TRP A 67 6.48 5.84 6.22
C TRP A 67 6.69 7.32 5.89
N ALA A 68 7.46 8.04 6.70
CA ALA A 68 7.81 9.44 6.44
C ALA A 68 8.66 9.57 5.17
N ILE A 69 9.62 8.67 4.94
CA ILE A 69 10.41 8.63 3.69
C ILE A 69 9.47 8.44 2.47
N VAL A 70 8.53 7.50 2.53
CA VAL A 70 7.57 7.24 1.44
C VAL A 70 6.73 8.49 1.13
N ASN A 71 6.20 9.17 2.16
CA ASN A 71 5.23 10.25 1.95
C ASN A 71 5.87 11.64 1.77
N PHE A 72 6.97 11.93 2.46
CA PHE A 72 7.57 13.27 2.48
C PHE A 72 8.83 13.40 1.63
N VAL A 73 9.47 12.29 1.24
CA VAL A 73 10.66 12.30 0.39
C VAL A 73 10.37 11.66 -0.96
N ALA A 74 10.01 10.39 -0.99
CA ALA A 74 9.83 9.65 -2.23
C ALA A 74 8.66 10.19 -3.07
N ARG A 75 7.51 10.44 -2.45
CA ARG A 75 6.32 10.95 -3.16
C ARG A 75 6.57 12.30 -3.84
N PRO A 76 7.11 13.35 -3.20
CA PRO A 76 7.45 14.59 -3.88
C PRO A 76 8.47 14.42 -5.00
N MET A 77 9.43 13.49 -4.87
CA MET A 77 10.40 13.18 -5.94
C MET A 77 9.71 12.56 -7.16
N VAL A 78 8.78 11.63 -6.95
CA VAL A 78 8.01 10.98 -8.02
C VAL A 78 7.17 12.00 -8.80
N PHE A 79 6.49 12.90 -8.08
CA PHE A 79 5.65 13.94 -8.71
C PHE A 79 6.46 15.18 -9.16
N GLY A 80 7.78 15.18 -8.98
CA GLY A 80 8.71 16.20 -9.41
C GLY A 80 9.56 15.75 -10.61
N THR A 81 10.82 16.15 -10.58
CA THR A 81 11.79 15.88 -11.67
C THR A 81 12.50 14.53 -11.52
N ALA A 82 12.54 13.96 -10.31
CA ALA A 82 13.27 12.73 -9.99
C ALA A 82 12.32 11.51 -9.91
N LYS A 83 11.49 11.30 -10.94
CA LYS A 83 10.42 10.29 -10.94
C LYS A 83 10.90 8.89 -10.56
N TRP A 84 11.88 8.35 -11.28
CA TRP A 84 12.40 7.00 -11.06
C TRP A 84 13.16 6.82 -9.72
N PRO A 85 14.08 7.71 -9.34
CA PRO A 85 14.69 7.65 -8.01
C PRO A 85 13.65 7.69 -6.88
N GLY A 86 12.65 8.55 -6.97
CA GLY A 86 11.56 8.61 -6.01
C GLY A 86 10.74 7.31 -5.97
N TYR A 87 10.42 6.75 -7.13
CA TYR A 87 9.71 5.46 -7.24
C TYR A 87 10.47 4.32 -6.55
N LEU A 88 11.77 4.19 -6.84
CA LEU A 88 12.61 3.15 -6.24
C LEU A 88 12.76 3.36 -4.73
N LEU A 89 13.04 4.58 -4.30
CA LEU A 89 13.17 4.92 -2.88
C LEU A 89 11.90 4.58 -2.09
N GLY A 90 10.73 4.99 -2.59
CA GLY A 90 9.46 4.72 -1.94
C GLY A 90 9.12 3.23 -1.90
N THR A 91 9.37 2.51 -2.99
CA THR A 91 9.14 1.07 -3.08
C THR A 91 10.06 0.30 -2.13
N VAL A 92 11.35 0.64 -2.06
CA VAL A 92 12.32 0.04 -1.13
C VAL A 92 11.95 0.35 0.31
N ALA A 93 11.64 1.60 0.64
CA ALA A 93 11.24 1.98 2.00
C ALA A 93 9.96 1.25 2.45
N GLN A 94 8.96 1.17 1.57
CA GLN A 94 7.73 0.43 1.85
C GLN A 94 7.98 -1.07 1.99
N GLY A 95 8.82 -1.67 1.13
CA GLY A 95 9.25 -3.07 1.22
C GLY A 95 9.98 -3.35 2.54
N ALA A 96 10.89 -2.46 2.94
CA ALA A 96 11.61 -2.59 4.22
C ALA A 96 10.64 -2.56 5.42
N ALA A 97 9.64 -1.69 5.40
CA ALA A 97 8.60 -1.66 6.42
C ALA A 97 7.81 -2.98 6.48
N MET A 98 7.53 -3.60 5.31
CA MET A 98 6.85 -4.89 5.24
C MET A 98 7.60 -6.00 5.98
N GLY A 99 8.92 -5.93 6.10
CA GLY A 99 9.74 -6.93 6.81
C GLY A 99 9.25 -7.22 8.22
N PHE A 100 8.81 -6.21 8.97
CA PHE A 100 8.29 -6.38 10.33
C PHE A 100 7.03 -7.25 10.36
N ILE A 101 6.06 -6.96 9.50
CA ILE A 101 4.80 -7.70 9.50
C ILE A 101 4.97 -9.11 8.92
N LEU A 102 5.83 -9.26 7.90
CA LEU A 102 6.14 -10.57 7.31
C LEU A 102 6.78 -11.50 8.33
N LEU A 103 7.73 -11.00 9.13
CA LEU A 103 8.37 -11.81 10.18
C LEU A 103 7.38 -12.24 11.25
N VAL A 104 6.54 -11.33 11.75
CA VAL A 104 5.50 -11.66 12.74
C VAL A 104 4.47 -12.63 12.16
N ALA A 105 4.06 -12.45 10.90
CA ALA A 105 3.12 -13.32 10.23
C ALA A 105 3.69 -14.73 10.01
N ALA A 106 4.96 -14.84 9.62
CA ALA A 106 5.64 -16.13 9.46
C ALA A 106 5.74 -16.87 10.80
N ALA A 107 6.14 -16.19 11.87
CA ALA A 107 6.23 -16.79 13.20
C ALA A 107 4.87 -17.31 13.70
N LEU A 108 3.80 -16.50 13.54
CA LEU A 108 2.43 -16.90 13.89
C LEU A 108 1.95 -18.06 13.02
N SER A 109 2.25 -18.03 11.72
CA SER A 109 1.85 -19.07 10.77
C SER A 109 2.50 -20.42 11.09
N ILE A 110 3.78 -20.42 11.48
CA ILE A 110 4.48 -21.63 11.96
C ILE A 110 3.80 -22.18 13.22
N GLN A 111 3.52 -21.32 14.20
CA GLN A 111 2.90 -21.74 15.46
C GLN A 111 1.50 -22.35 15.26
N THR A 112 0.73 -21.82 14.31
CA THR A 112 -0.66 -22.23 14.12
C THR A 112 -0.82 -23.36 13.12
N TYR A 113 -0.03 -23.35 12.04
CA TYR A 113 -0.21 -24.23 10.88
C TYR A 113 1.02 -25.08 10.54
N GLY A 114 2.15 -24.87 11.20
CA GLY A 114 3.42 -25.53 10.86
C GLY A 114 4.07 -25.03 9.56
N ASP A 115 3.49 -24.05 8.87
CA ASP A 115 3.96 -23.50 7.60
C ASP A 115 4.12 -21.98 7.70
N PRO A 116 5.33 -21.42 7.46
CA PRO A 116 5.58 -19.98 7.57
C PRO A 116 4.84 -19.13 6.55
N PHE A 117 4.44 -19.71 5.41
CA PHE A 117 3.90 -18.94 4.27
C PHE A 117 2.38 -18.90 4.21
N ARG A 118 1.67 -19.74 4.94
CA ARG A 118 0.22 -19.91 4.80
C ARG A 118 -0.57 -18.61 5.02
N LEU A 119 -0.29 -17.86 6.07
CA LEU A 119 -0.96 -16.56 6.33
C LEU A 119 -0.61 -15.53 5.28
N ILE A 120 0.67 -15.47 4.87
CA ILE A 120 1.17 -14.53 3.86
C ILE A 120 0.53 -14.83 2.50
N ALA A 121 0.50 -16.09 2.08
CA ALA A 121 -0.12 -16.50 0.82
C ALA A 121 -1.63 -16.23 0.80
N THR A 122 -2.32 -16.48 1.92
CA THR A 122 -3.75 -16.17 2.05
C THR A 122 -4.00 -14.66 1.92
N ALA A 123 -3.23 -13.84 2.63
CA ALA A 123 -3.34 -12.38 2.52
C ALA A 123 -3.03 -11.88 1.10
N PHE A 124 -2.01 -12.44 0.46
CA PHE A 124 -1.66 -12.13 -0.93
C PHE A 124 -2.80 -12.45 -1.90
N GLY A 125 -3.38 -13.65 -1.81
CA GLY A 125 -4.51 -14.06 -2.65
C GLY A 125 -5.71 -13.12 -2.49
N ILE A 126 -6.09 -12.79 -1.25
CA ILE A 126 -7.19 -11.86 -0.97
C ILE A 126 -6.86 -10.47 -1.53
N THR A 127 -5.63 -9.99 -1.37
CA THR A 127 -5.20 -8.67 -1.89
C THR A 127 -5.31 -8.62 -3.40
N VAL A 128 -4.85 -9.66 -4.11
CA VAL A 128 -4.95 -9.75 -5.58
C VAL A 128 -6.41 -9.77 -6.03
N CYS A 129 -7.25 -10.61 -5.44
CA CYS A 129 -8.67 -10.67 -5.78
C CYS A 129 -9.37 -9.33 -5.53
N THR A 130 -9.09 -8.68 -4.39
CA THR A 130 -9.64 -7.36 -4.07
C THR A 130 -9.15 -6.31 -5.07
N GLY A 131 -7.86 -6.28 -5.38
CA GLY A 131 -7.28 -5.34 -6.33
C GLY A 131 -7.88 -5.47 -7.73
N ILE A 132 -8.06 -6.70 -8.23
CA ILE A 132 -8.73 -6.97 -9.51
C ILE A 132 -10.18 -6.48 -9.49
N GLY A 133 -10.93 -6.81 -8.43
CA GLY A 133 -12.31 -6.35 -8.28
C GLY A 133 -12.44 -4.83 -8.28
N LEU A 134 -11.55 -4.14 -7.56
CA LEU A 134 -11.51 -2.67 -7.52
C LEU A 134 -11.12 -2.08 -8.89
N ALA A 135 -10.18 -2.71 -9.62
CA ALA A 135 -9.77 -2.25 -10.94
C ALA A 135 -10.92 -2.38 -11.97
N ILE A 136 -11.65 -3.49 -11.95
CA ILE A 136 -12.84 -3.68 -12.80
C ILE A 136 -13.90 -2.62 -12.46
N TYR A 137 -14.16 -2.41 -11.17
CA TYR A 137 -15.14 -1.40 -10.73
C TYR A 137 -14.72 0.02 -11.13
N ALA A 138 -13.46 0.41 -10.94
CA ALA A 138 -12.94 1.73 -11.31
C ALA A 138 -12.98 1.98 -12.83
N SER A 139 -12.87 0.92 -13.65
CA SER A 139 -12.91 1.04 -15.12
C SER A 139 -14.33 1.13 -15.69
N SER A 140 -15.36 0.75 -14.92
CA SER A 140 -16.73 0.59 -15.42
C SER A 140 -17.52 1.89 -15.49
N GLU A 141 -17.21 2.90 -14.66
CA GLU A 141 -18.00 4.14 -14.58
C GLU A 141 -17.14 5.37 -14.27
N ARG A 142 -17.46 6.51 -14.95
CA ARG A 142 -16.99 7.84 -14.55
C ARG A 142 -17.79 8.30 -13.32
N ARG A 143 -17.34 7.93 -12.13
CA ARG A 143 -17.93 8.46 -10.88
C ARG A 143 -17.07 9.55 -10.29
N GLU A 144 -17.71 10.61 -9.82
CA GLU A 144 -17.02 11.62 -9.02
C GLU A 144 -16.70 11.06 -7.63
N PHE A 145 -15.42 10.80 -7.37
CA PHE A 145 -14.94 10.34 -6.08
C PHE A 145 -14.51 11.48 -5.13
N SER A 146 -15.08 12.69 -5.32
CA SER A 146 -14.77 13.85 -4.47
C SER A 146 -15.07 13.60 -2.99
N MET A 147 -16.21 12.96 -2.68
CA MET A 147 -16.55 12.55 -1.31
C MET A 147 -15.59 11.51 -0.75
N LEU A 148 -15.13 10.56 -1.58
CA LEU A 148 -14.16 9.57 -1.16
C LEU A 148 -12.81 10.20 -0.84
N ARG A 149 -12.35 11.17 -1.64
CA ARG A 149 -11.15 11.97 -1.37
C ARG A 149 -11.25 12.69 -0.03
N ALA A 150 -12.36 13.38 0.22
CA ALA A 150 -12.59 14.11 1.47
C ALA A 150 -12.64 13.14 2.66
N GLY A 151 -13.35 12.02 2.53
CA GLY A 151 -13.43 10.98 3.56
C GLY A 151 -12.08 10.34 3.90
N LEU A 152 -11.27 10.03 2.89
CA LEU A 152 -9.92 9.48 3.09
C LEU A 152 -8.98 10.50 3.74
N ALA A 153 -9.04 11.77 3.33
CA ALA A 153 -8.26 12.83 3.96
C ALA A 153 -8.67 13.02 5.43
N ALA A 154 -9.96 13.03 5.74
CA ALA A 154 -10.47 13.11 7.10
C ALA A 154 -10.10 11.89 7.95
N ALA A 155 -10.04 10.69 7.36
CA ALA A 155 -9.67 9.45 8.06
C ALA A 155 -8.17 9.36 8.38
N THR A 156 -7.30 10.12 7.69
CA THR A 156 -5.84 9.99 7.84
C THR A 156 -5.38 10.27 9.28
N ILE A 157 -5.84 11.35 9.90
CA ILE A 157 -5.44 11.72 11.27
C ILE A 157 -5.94 10.69 12.28
N PRO A 158 -7.23 10.32 12.33
CA PRO A 158 -7.72 9.25 13.19
C PRO A 158 -6.98 7.92 13.01
N MET A 159 -6.62 7.56 11.77
CA MET A 159 -5.84 6.34 11.50
C MET A 159 -4.44 6.40 12.11
N LEU A 160 -3.74 7.52 11.99
CA LEU A 160 -2.42 7.69 12.60
C LEU A 160 -2.50 7.62 14.14
N ILE A 161 -3.52 8.22 14.74
CA ILE A 161 -3.76 8.14 16.19
C ILE A 161 -4.04 6.70 16.60
N LEU A 162 -4.92 5.99 15.88
CA LEU A 162 -5.25 4.59 16.14
C LEU A 162 -4.03 3.68 15.97
N MET A 163 -3.19 3.93 14.98
CA MET A 163 -1.94 3.22 14.79
C MET A 163 -0.99 3.45 15.97
N ALA A 164 -0.81 4.70 16.42
CA ALA A 164 0.00 5.02 17.58
C ALA A 164 -0.53 4.35 18.87
N VAL A 165 -1.85 4.38 19.09
CA VAL A 165 -2.51 3.71 20.22
C VAL A 165 -2.30 2.19 20.17
N THR A 166 -2.38 1.58 18.98
CA THR A 166 -2.15 0.14 18.81
C THR A 166 -0.73 -0.27 19.22
N PHE A 167 0.27 0.56 18.89
CA PHE A 167 1.66 0.31 19.28
C PHE A 167 1.92 0.62 20.76
N ALA A 168 1.37 1.72 21.29
CA ALA A 168 1.58 2.12 22.68
C ALA A 168 0.84 1.21 23.68
N PHE A 169 -0.32 0.70 23.31
CA PHE A 169 -1.21 -0.09 24.17
C PHE A 169 -1.70 -1.36 23.45
N PRO A 170 -0.83 -2.35 23.21
CA PRO A 170 -1.19 -3.55 22.44
C PRO A 170 -2.39 -4.32 23.00
N ASN A 171 -2.56 -4.27 24.33
CA ASN A 171 -3.64 -4.97 25.03
C ASN A 171 -5.00 -4.24 24.93
N LEU A 172 -5.00 -2.92 24.70
CA LEU A 172 -6.23 -2.12 24.61
C LEU A 172 -7.05 -2.48 23.37
N LEU A 173 -6.38 -2.78 22.26
CA LEU A 173 -6.98 -3.16 20.98
C LEU A 173 -6.90 -4.67 20.72
N GLY A 174 -6.83 -5.47 21.79
CA GLY A 174 -6.95 -6.92 21.72
C GLY A 174 -8.41 -7.38 21.56
N GLY A 175 -8.60 -8.65 21.26
CA GLY A 175 -9.93 -9.27 21.20
C GLY A 175 -10.86 -8.71 20.11
N PRO A 176 -12.18 -8.62 20.38
CA PRO A 176 -13.17 -8.19 19.39
C PRO A 176 -12.96 -6.77 18.85
N ILE A 177 -12.57 -5.84 19.71
CA ILE A 177 -12.34 -4.43 19.33
C ILE A 177 -11.21 -4.35 18.28
N GLY A 178 -10.12 -5.08 18.50
CA GLY A 178 -9.01 -5.10 17.57
C GLY A 178 -9.37 -5.66 16.19
N LEU A 179 -10.33 -6.60 16.12
CA LEU A 179 -10.83 -7.10 14.84
C LEU A 179 -11.66 -6.04 14.10
N VAL A 180 -12.57 -5.36 14.80
CA VAL A 180 -13.37 -4.29 14.18
C VAL A 180 -12.45 -3.19 13.64
N VAL A 181 -11.47 -2.77 14.44
CA VAL A 181 -10.47 -1.79 14.01
C VAL A 181 -9.68 -2.29 12.80
N GLY A 182 -9.23 -3.55 12.82
CA GLY A 182 -8.52 -4.16 11.69
C GLY A 182 -9.36 -4.19 10.41
N LEU A 183 -10.64 -4.53 10.51
CA LEU A 183 -11.58 -4.50 9.38
C LEU A 183 -11.77 -3.09 8.83
N ILE A 184 -11.91 -2.09 9.69
CA ILE A 184 -11.98 -0.68 9.28
C ILE A 184 -10.74 -0.28 8.49
N PHE A 185 -9.54 -0.67 8.91
CA PHE A 185 -8.31 -0.38 8.18
C PHE A 185 -8.28 -1.07 6.79
N VAL A 186 -8.77 -2.30 6.69
CA VAL A 186 -8.91 -2.98 5.38
C VAL A 186 -9.85 -2.21 4.46
N VAL A 187 -11.03 -1.82 4.96
CA VAL A 187 -12.02 -1.06 4.17
C VAL A 187 -11.45 0.29 3.70
N ILE A 188 -10.79 1.03 4.60
CA ILE A 188 -10.20 2.33 4.26
C ILE A 188 -9.06 2.17 3.24
N SER A 189 -8.22 1.14 3.37
CA SER A 189 -7.15 0.90 2.41
C SER A 189 -7.68 0.46 1.03
N ALA A 190 -8.74 -0.34 0.99
CA ALA A 190 -9.43 -0.70 -0.25
C ALA A 190 -10.06 0.54 -0.92
N ALA A 191 -10.73 1.39 -0.14
CA ALA A 191 -11.27 2.66 -0.62
C ALA A 191 -10.16 3.61 -1.12
N GLY A 192 -9.01 3.64 -0.45
CA GLY A 192 -7.82 4.38 -0.88
C GLY A 192 -7.28 3.90 -2.22
N LEU A 193 -7.17 2.59 -2.40
CA LEU A 193 -6.74 1.99 -3.67
C LEU A 193 -7.75 2.27 -4.79
N LEU A 194 -9.06 2.20 -4.50
CA LEU A 194 -10.11 2.55 -5.46
C LEU A 194 -10.00 4.01 -5.92
N TYR A 195 -9.78 4.92 -4.97
CA TYR A 195 -9.57 6.34 -5.28
C TYR A 195 -8.33 6.53 -6.16
N GLN A 196 -7.21 5.85 -5.85
CA GLN A 196 -5.99 5.93 -6.65
C GLN A 196 -6.19 5.37 -8.07
N LEU A 197 -6.90 4.25 -8.22
CA LEU A 197 -7.27 3.69 -9.52
C LEU A 197 -8.08 4.68 -10.36
N ASN A 198 -9.07 5.31 -9.73
CA ASN A 198 -9.87 6.34 -10.41
C ASN A 198 -9.02 7.54 -10.85
N LEU A 199 -8.14 8.04 -9.98
CA LEU A 199 -7.22 9.13 -10.27
C LEU A 199 -6.34 8.80 -11.49
N VAL A 200 -5.76 7.60 -11.51
CA VAL A 200 -4.89 7.12 -12.60
C VAL A 200 -5.65 7.01 -13.92
N MET A 201 -6.91 6.59 -13.88
CA MET A 201 -7.72 6.41 -15.09
C MET A 201 -8.29 7.71 -15.64
N HIS A 202 -8.65 8.67 -14.78
CA HIS A 202 -9.45 9.83 -15.18
C HIS A 202 -8.76 11.19 -15.04
N GLU A 203 -7.70 11.29 -14.26
CA GLU A 203 -7.00 12.57 -14.04
C GLU A 203 -5.56 12.57 -14.59
N PHE A 204 -4.91 11.40 -14.74
CA PHE A 204 -3.54 11.32 -15.21
C PHE A 204 -3.46 11.33 -16.74
N SER A 205 -2.39 11.96 -17.25
CA SER A 205 -2.03 11.98 -18.66
C SER A 205 -1.03 10.85 -19.00
N GLU A 206 -0.78 10.65 -20.30
CA GLU A 206 0.09 9.56 -20.77
C GLU A 206 1.53 9.61 -20.24
N ASP A 207 2.06 10.79 -19.96
CA ASP A 207 3.41 11.03 -19.43
C ASP A 207 3.55 10.76 -17.94
N MET A 208 2.45 10.52 -17.23
CA MET A 208 2.40 10.26 -15.78
C MET A 208 2.39 8.76 -15.44
N SER A 209 2.99 7.91 -16.26
CA SER A 209 2.99 6.46 -16.04
C SER A 209 3.77 6.02 -14.80
N VAL A 210 4.85 6.72 -14.44
CA VAL A 210 5.66 6.41 -13.24
C VAL A 210 4.93 6.81 -11.97
N GLU A 211 4.29 7.98 -11.96
CA GLU A 211 3.46 8.48 -10.85
C GLU A 211 2.27 7.54 -10.61
N ALA A 212 1.62 7.11 -11.68
CA ALA A 212 0.53 6.15 -11.62
C ALA A 212 1.00 4.82 -11.02
N SER A 213 2.12 4.30 -11.50
CA SER A 213 2.70 3.04 -11.00
C SER A 213 3.10 3.15 -9.53
N TYR A 214 3.62 4.31 -9.10
CA TYR A 214 3.94 4.57 -7.69
C TYR A 214 2.70 4.46 -6.80
N LEU A 215 1.62 5.17 -7.17
CA LEU A 215 0.37 5.12 -6.41
C LEU A 215 -0.18 3.70 -6.33
N MET A 216 -0.18 2.98 -7.46
CA MET A 216 -0.65 1.59 -7.50
C MET A 216 0.21 0.67 -6.62
N THR A 217 1.54 0.76 -6.73
CA THR A 217 2.45 -0.08 -5.94
C THR A 217 2.25 0.17 -4.45
N ILE A 218 2.28 1.43 -4.00
CA ILE A 218 2.12 1.77 -2.58
C ILE A 218 0.71 1.39 -2.10
N GLY A 219 -0.32 1.67 -2.89
CA GLY A 219 -1.71 1.35 -2.54
C GLY A 219 -1.95 -0.15 -2.34
N VAL A 220 -1.43 -0.99 -3.24
CA VAL A 220 -1.51 -2.46 -3.12
C VAL A 220 -0.74 -2.97 -1.90
N LEU A 221 0.46 -2.43 -1.63
CA LEU A 221 1.25 -2.82 -0.45
C LEU A 221 0.56 -2.43 0.85
N VAL A 222 -0.06 -1.25 0.93
CA VAL A 222 -0.84 -0.83 2.11
C VAL A 222 -2.07 -1.71 2.30
N LEU A 223 -2.78 -2.07 1.24
CA LEU A 223 -3.91 -3.00 1.31
C LEU A 223 -3.46 -4.38 1.80
N PHE A 224 -2.38 -4.92 1.24
CA PHE A 224 -1.79 -6.19 1.67
C PHE A 224 -1.42 -6.17 3.16
N TRP A 225 -0.75 -5.10 3.64
CA TRP A 225 -0.42 -4.92 5.05
C TRP A 225 -1.66 -5.01 5.96
N ASN A 226 -2.72 -4.30 5.59
CA ASN A 226 -3.94 -4.26 6.39
C ASN A 226 -4.69 -5.60 6.38
N ILE A 227 -4.76 -6.27 5.23
CA ILE A 227 -5.34 -7.61 5.11
C ILE A 227 -4.54 -8.62 5.94
N LEU A 228 -3.21 -8.62 5.83
CA LEU A 228 -2.35 -9.52 6.59
C LEU A 228 -2.47 -9.27 8.11
N SER A 229 -2.49 -8.00 8.52
CA SER A 229 -2.71 -7.61 9.93
C SER A 229 -4.07 -8.10 10.45
N PHE A 230 -5.12 -7.99 9.64
CA PHE A 230 -6.45 -8.44 9.99
C PHE A 230 -6.52 -9.97 10.13
N ILE A 231 -5.95 -10.72 9.17
CA ILE A 231 -5.89 -12.19 9.21
C ILE A 231 -5.12 -12.67 10.44
N MET A 232 -3.97 -12.04 10.76
CA MET A 232 -3.21 -12.39 11.97
C MET A 232 -4.01 -12.19 13.25
N ARG A 233 -4.86 -11.15 13.32
CA ARG A 233 -5.76 -10.92 14.48
C ARG A 233 -6.86 -11.96 14.56
N LEU A 234 -7.38 -12.44 13.42
CA LEU A 234 -8.33 -13.57 13.37
C LEU A 234 -7.71 -14.87 13.86
N THR A 235 -6.46 -15.14 13.50
CA THR A 235 -5.76 -16.38 13.81
C THR A 235 -5.36 -16.49 15.29
N ARG A 236 -5.13 -15.38 15.97
CA ARG A 236 -4.78 -15.36 17.40
C ARG A 236 -5.94 -15.66 18.37
N ARG A 237 -7.13 -15.92 17.88
CA ARG A 237 -8.30 -16.35 18.64
C ARG A 237 -8.35 -17.86 18.79
#